data_20afa2e84e9a18ac2c1a0870b89b5c7f
#
_entry.id   20afa2e84e9a18ac2c1a0870b89b5c7f
#
_cell.length_a   1.000
_cell.length_b   1.000
_cell.length_c   1.000
_cell.angle_alpha   90.00
_cell.angle_beta   90.00
_cell.angle_gamma   90.00
#
_symmetry.space_group_name_H-M   'P 1'
#
loop_
_entity.id
_entity.type
_entity.pdbx_description
1 polymer ?
#
loop_
_entity_poly.entity_id
_entity_poly.type
_entity_poly.pdbx_seq_one_letter_code
_entity_poly.pdbx_strand_id
1 'polypeptide(L)'
;MKLAVFDLDHTLVAMDTNEAWLRWLAANSGLRVEPFYADMVRFGRENDEGRLDIDEFMAYQLGILAKFRRPFLDKVLASFVKDWMAACLPVRSVELVKRHRAAGDVLVLCTATYSYVSSPVGALFGIENNLACVAETDADGHFTGRLVDGTSYGPAKVERLKAFLATPAARGLTAKDVVFYSDSAVDLPMFRFTEAQGGTCVAVNASPDLAREAKKQGWLEITNYDKAEERKALFPEAGLKLFPEIFHHV
;
A
#
# COMPACT_ATOMS: atom_id res chain seq x y z
N MET A 1 13.81 -4.79 20.76
CA MET A 1 13.86 -4.47 19.31
C MET A 1 12.95 -5.46 18.61
N LYS A 2 12.02 -5.00 17.80
CA LYS A 2 11.05 -5.76 17.01
C LYS A 2 11.23 -5.47 15.53
N LEU A 3 10.59 -6.27 14.69
CA LEU A 3 10.41 -6.02 13.28
C LEU A 3 8.94 -5.58 13.06
N ALA A 4 8.72 -4.28 12.95
CA ALA A 4 7.40 -3.72 12.69
C ALA A 4 7.13 -3.73 11.18
N VAL A 5 6.26 -4.63 10.76
CA VAL A 5 5.88 -4.84 9.36
C VAL A 5 4.49 -4.27 9.14
N PHE A 6 4.39 -3.30 8.25
CA PHE A 6 3.15 -2.59 7.96
C PHE A 6 2.70 -2.85 6.53
N ASP A 7 1.43 -3.18 6.35
CA ASP A 7 0.79 -2.93 5.08
C ASP A 7 0.58 -1.42 4.89
N LEU A 8 0.31 -0.98 3.65
CA LEU A 8 0.20 0.44 3.30
C LEU A 8 -1.26 0.88 3.21
N ASP A 9 -1.95 0.36 2.20
CA ASP A 9 -3.27 0.81 1.79
C ASP A 9 -4.30 0.42 2.86
N HIS A 10 -5.18 1.34 3.24
CA HIS A 10 -6.14 1.18 4.35
C HIS A 10 -5.54 0.79 5.72
N THR A 11 -4.22 0.65 5.82
CA THR A 11 -3.48 0.35 7.07
C THR A 11 -2.72 1.56 7.60
N LEU A 12 -1.71 2.05 6.89
CA LEU A 12 -0.98 3.28 7.24
C LEU A 12 -1.62 4.53 6.63
N VAL A 13 -2.23 4.40 5.45
CA VAL A 13 -2.96 5.48 4.77
C VAL A 13 -4.43 5.09 4.64
N ALA A 14 -5.31 6.09 4.60
CA ALA A 14 -6.77 5.87 4.58
C ALA A 14 -7.32 5.80 3.14
N MET A 15 -6.56 5.17 2.22
CA MET A 15 -6.93 5.06 0.80
C MET A 15 -6.18 3.92 0.13
N ASP A 16 -6.62 3.52 -1.08
CA ASP A 16 -5.82 2.74 -2.03
C ASP A 16 -4.84 3.69 -2.75
N THR A 17 -3.56 3.47 -2.51
CA THR A 17 -2.49 4.34 -3.03
C THR A 17 -2.31 4.19 -4.53
N ASN A 18 -2.51 2.98 -5.09
CA ASN A 18 -2.43 2.75 -6.54
C ASN A 18 -3.57 3.48 -7.26
N GLU A 19 -4.79 3.39 -6.74
CA GLU A 19 -5.95 4.09 -7.30
C GLU A 19 -5.74 5.61 -7.23
N ALA A 20 -5.34 6.14 -6.07
CA ALA A 20 -5.08 7.56 -5.89
C ALA A 20 -3.97 8.07 -6.83
N TRP A 21 -2.87 7.32 -6.95
CA TRP A 21 -1.79 7.63 -7.88
C TRP A 21 -2.24 7.71 -9.34
N LEU A 22 -3.00 6.72 -9.78
CA LEU A 22 -3.45 6.67 -11.17
C LEU A 22 -4.48 7.77 -11.49
N ARG A 23 -5.32 8.14 -10.53
CA ARG A 23 -6.20 9.32 -10.64
C ARG A 23 -5.37 10.60 -10.78
N TRP A 24 -4.34 10.76 -9.96
CA TRP A 24 -3.43 11.91 -10.04
C TRP A 24 -2.69 11.96 -11.37
N LEU A 25 -2.18 10.82 -11.84
CA LEU A 25 -1.51 10.70 -13.13
C LEU A 25 -2.46 11.07 -14.27
N ALA A 26 -3.67 10.56 -14.28
CA ALA A 26 -4.66 10.87 -15.31
C ALA A 26 -4.95 12.37 -15.37
N ALA A 27 -5.16 13.02 -14.22
CA ALA A 27 -5.39 14.46 -14.13
C ALA A 27 -4.24 15.33 -14.64
N ASN A 28 -3.00 14.83 -14.54
CA ASN A 28 -1.81 15.58 -14.91
C ASN A 28 -1.20 15.18 -16.26
N SER A 29 -1.78 14.20 -16.95
CA SER A 29 -1.22 13.64 -18.20
C SER A 29 -2.08 13.84 -19.44
N GLY A 30 -3.31 14.36 -19.29
CA GLY A 30 -4.28 14.44 -20.40
C GLY A 30 -4.87 13.08 -20.80
N LEU A 31 -4.68 12.02 -20.01
CA LEU A 31 -5.40 10.76 -20.19
C LEU A 31 -6.91 10.98 -19.99
N ARG A 32 -7.72 10.25 -20.77
CA ARG A 32 -9.16 10.21 -20.53
C ARG A 32 -9.45 9.44 -19.26
N VAL A 33 -10.13 10.07 -18.32
CA VAL A 33 -10.37 9.55 -16.97
C VAL A 33 -11.47 8.46 -16.97
N GLU A 34 -12.48 8.57 -17.84
CA GLU A 34 -13.68 7.73 -17.79
C GLU A 34 -13.43 6.22 -18.02
N PRO A 35 -12.67 5.79 -19.06
CA PRO A 35 -12.38 4.36 -19.24
C PRO A 35 -11.58 3.81 -18.07
N PHE A 36 -10.65 4.60 -17.56
CA PHE A 36 -9.81 4.27 -16.43
C PHE A 36 -10.62 4.08 -15.15
N TYR A 37 -11.59 4.98 -14.88
CA TYR A 37 -12.44 4.88 -13.69
C TYR A 37 -13.30 3.61 -13.70
N ALA A 38 -13.86 3.24 -14.85
CA ALA A 38 -14.67 2.03 -14.99
C ALA A 38 -13.84 0.76 -14.68
N ASP A 39 -12.59 0.69 -15.15
CA ASP A 39 -11.70 -0.43 -14.88
C ASP A 39 -11.31 -0.49 -13.39
N MET A 40 -11.02 0.66 -12.77
CA MET A 40 -10.69 0.72 -11.34
C MET A 40 -11.87 0.30 -10.47
N VAL A 41 -13.10 0.71 -10.80
CA VAL A 41 -14.32 0.26 -10.11
C VAL A 41 -14.50 -1.25 -10.25
N ARG A 42 -14.23 -1.82 -11.44
CA ARG A 42 -14.29 -3.26 -11.67
C ARG A 42 -13.29 -4.00 -10.76
N PHE A 43 -12.02 -3.60 -10.77
CA PHE A 43 -10.98 -4.21 -9.96
C PHE A 43 -11.25 -4.09 -8.45
N GLY A 44 -11.73 -2.92 -7.99
CA GLY A 44 -12.14 -2.73 -6.60
C GLY A 44 -13.24 -3.72 -6.18
N ARG A 45 -14.29 -3.87 -6.98
CA ARG A 45 -15.36 -4.83 -6.73
C ARG A 45 -14.83 -6.27 -6.72
N GLU A 46 -13.97 -6.65 -7.67
CA GLU A 46 -13.38 -7.99 -7.74
C GLU A 46 -12.52 -8.29 -6.50
N ASN A 47 -11.81 -7.29 -5.99
CA ASN A 47 -11.05 -7.41 -4.73
C ASN A 47 -11.97 -7.62 -3.53
N ASP A 48 -13.04 -6.84 -3.40
CA ASP A 48 -14.02 -6.97 -2.31
C ASP A 48 -14.72 -8.34 -2.32
N GLU A 49 -14.94 -8.89 -3.50
CA GLU A 49 -15.54 -10.21 -3.70
C GLU A 49 -14.50 -11.36 -3.61
N GLY A 50 -13.23 -11.07 -3.38
CA GLY A 50 -12.14 -12.05 -3.30
C GLY A 50 -11.82 -12.74 -4.64
N ARG A 51 -12.15 -12.11 -5.76
CA ARG A 51 -12.03 -12.66 -7.13
C ARG A 51 -11.02 -11.89 -7.99
N LEU A 52 -10.31 -10.91 -7.39
CA LEU A 52 -9.32 -10.10 -8.11
C LEU A 52 -8.22 -11.00 -8.70
N ASP A 53 -8.05 -10.93 -10.01
CA ASP A 53 -6.84 -11.40 -10.67
C ASP A 53 -5.75 -10.33 -10.49
N ILE A 54 -4.85 -10.58 -9.55
CA ILE A 54 -3.81 -9.62 -9.20
C ILE A 54 -2.81 -9.40 -10.34
N ASP A 55 -2.57 -10.40 -11.18
CA ASP A 55 -1.64 -10.29 -12.31
C ASP A 55 -2.27 -9.42 -13.41
N GLU A 56 -3.57 -9.59 -13.71
CA GLU A 56 -4.31 -8.71 -14.61
C GLU A 56 -4.30 -7.26 -14.10
N PHE A 57 -4.60 -7.07 -12.81
CA PHE A 57 -4.60 -5.74 -12.18
C PHE A 57 -3.24 -5.05 -12.27
N MET A 58 -2.15 -5.77 -11.97
CA MET A 58 -0.80 -5.23 -12.08
C MET A 58 -0.42 -4.92 -13.52
N ALA A 59 -0.71 -5.81 -14.46
CA ALA A 59 -0.44 -5.59 -15.88
C ALA A 59 -1.19 -4.36 -16.41
N TYR A 60 -2.43 -4.16 -16.00
CA TYR A 60 -3.23 -2.97 -16.33
C TYR A 60 -2.55 -1.69 -15.85
N GLN A 61 -2.21 -1.61 -14.57
CA GLN A 61 -1.59 -0.43 -13.97
C GLN A 61 -0.22 -0.12 -14.57
N LEU A 62 0.64 -1.12 -14.66
CA LEU A 62 2.00 -0.96 -15.21
C LEU A 62 1.96 -0.65 -16.71
N GLY A 63 0.97 -1.19 -17.44
CA GLY A 63 0.71 -0.86 -18.83
C GLY A 63 0.34 0.62 -19.04
N ILE A 64 -0.26 1.27 -18.05
CA ILE A 64 -0.49 2.72 -18.08
C ILE A 64 0.84 3.46 -17.93
N LEU A 65 1.70 3.06 -16.96
CA LEU A 65 3.01 3.69 -16.75
C LEU A 65 3.90 3.57 -18.01
N ALA A 66 3.87 2.44 -18.68
CA ALA A 66 4.63 2.18 -19.90
C ALA A 66 4.31 3.15 -21.08
N LYS A 67 3.18 3.86 -21.00
CA LYS A 67 2.81 4.88 -22.02
C LYS A 67 3.54 6.20 -21.86
N PHE A 68 4.26 6.40 -20.76
CA PHE A 68 4.90 7.67 -20.43
C PHE A 68 6.40 7.54 -20.29
N ARG A 69 7.11 8.63 -20.59
CA ARG A 69 8.54 8.72 -20.32
C ARG A 69 8.81 8.86 -18.83
N ARG A 70 9.84 8.21 -18.33
CA ARG A 70 10.20 8.18 -16.92
C ARG A 70 10.35 9.57 -16.28
N PRO A 71 11.01 10.59 -16.89
CA PRO A 71 11.13 11.91 -16.27
C PRO A 71 9.78 12.62 -16.06
N PHE A 72 8.79 12.37 -16.94
CA PHE A 72 7.45 12.89 -16.76
C PHE A 72 6.76 12.22 -15.57
N LEU A 73 6.81 10.88 -15.47
CA LEU A 73 6.24 10.15 -14.36
C LEU A 73 6.87 10.56 -13.03
N ASP A 74 8.19 10.71 -12.96
CA ASP A 74 8.90 11.12 -11.75
C ASP A 74 8.45 12.51 -11.28
N LYS A 75 8.24 13.45 -12.20
CA LYS A 75 7.71 14.78 -11.87
C LYS A 75 6.28 14.72 -11.32
N VAL A 76 5.42 13.94 -11.96
CA VAL A 76 4.02 13.78 -11.52
C VAL A 76 3.95 13.05 -10.19
N LEU A 77 4.78 12.02 -9.98
CA LEU A 77 4.85 11.29 -8.73
C LEU A 77 5.33 12.18 -7.58
N ALA A 78 6.34 13.02 -7.82
CA ALA A 78 6.83 13.96 -6.81
C ALA A 78 5.72 14.93 -6.37
N SER A 79 4.89 15.42 -7.32
CA SER A 79 3.74 16.27 -6.97
C SER A 79 2.65 15.48 -6.23
N PHE A 80 2.35 14.24 -6.63
CA PHE A 80 1.42 13.37 -5.92
C PHE A 80 1.81 13.16 -4.45
N VAL A 81 3.07 12.81 -4.21
CA VAL A 81 3.57 12.57 -2.86
C VAL A 81 3.52 13.83 -2.02
N LYS A 82 3.93 14.98 -2.59
CA LYS A 82 3.98 16.25 -1.89
C LYS A 82 2.61 16.86 -1.65
N ASP A 83 1.77 16.90 -2.69
CA ASP A 83 0.58 17.75 -2.69
C ASP A 83 -0.68 16.95 -2.27
N TRP A 84 -0.64 15.61 -2.39
CA TRP A 84 -1.73 14.75 -1.93
C TRP A 84 -1.33 13.90 -0.72
N MET A 85 -0.38 12.98 -0.88
CA MET A 85 -0.09 12.00 0.16
C MET A 85 0.35 12.64 1.48
N ALA A 86 1.29 13.58 1.45
CA ALA A 86 1.78 14.26 2.65
C ALA A 86 0.68 15.04 3.40
N ALA A 87 -0.34 15.54 2.70
CA ALA A 87 -1.46 16.28 3.29
C ALA A 87 -2.52 15.37 3.94
N CYS A 88 -2.51 14.05 3.65
CA CYS A 88 -3.54 13.10 4.03
C CYS A 88 -3.04 11.99 4.97
N LEU A 89 -1.82 12.12 5.52
CA LEU A 89 -1.30 11.11 6.46
C LEU A 89 -2.14 11.08 7.74
N PRO A 90 -2.70 9.92 8.14
CA PRO A 90 -3.42 9.81 9.40
C PRO A 90 -2.48 10.04 10.59
N VAL A 91 -2.91 10.88 11.52
CA VAL A 91 -2.09 11.27 12.69
C VAL A 91 -1.69 10.04 13.51
N ARG A 92 -2.63 9.12 13.74
CA ARG A 92 -2.38 7.90 14.54
C ARG A 92 -1.41 6.94 13.85
N SER A 93 -1.44 6.85 12.52
CA SER A 93 -0.45 6.07 11.75
C SER A 93 0.95 6.63 11.91
N VAL A 94 1.08 7.96 11.80
CA VAL A 94 2.37 8.64 12.01
C VAL A 94 2.89 8.41 13.43
N GLU A 95 2.03 8.51 14.44
CA GLU A 95 2.40 8.25 15.83
C GLU A 95 2.76 6.79 16.10
N LEU A 96 2.04 5.84 15.47
CA LEU A 96 2.35 4.42 15.56
C LEU A 96 3.77 4.13 15.05
N VAL A 97 4.09 4.60 13.84
CA VAL A 97 5.43 4.41 13.26
C VAL A 97 6.51 5.12 14.08
N LYS A 98 6.24 6.32 14.59
CA LYS A 98 7.17 7.05 15.49
C LYS A 98 7.46 6.28 16.77
N ARG A 99 6.47 5.62 17.38
CA ARG A 99 6.67 4.78 18.58
C ARG A 99 7.62 3.61 18.31
N HIS A 100 7.43 2.89 17.21
CA HIS A 100 8.35 1.82 16.82
C HIS A 100 9.77 2.33 16.57
N ARG A 101 9.89 3.46 15.88
CA ARG A 101 11.20 4.07 15.65
C ARG A 101 11.89 4.46 16.97
N ALA A 102 11.16 5.08 17.89
CA ALA A 102 11.70 5.46 19.20
C ALA A 102 12.12 4.24 20.05
N ALA A 103 11.47 3.10 19.86
CA ALA A 103 11.85 1.83 20.47
C ALA A 103 13.06 1.15 19.80
N GLY A 104 13.59 1.73 18.72
CA GLY A 104 14.71 1.17 17.96
C GLY A 104 14.33 -0.01 17.07
N ASP A 105 13.06 -0.22 16.81
CA ASP A 105 12.56 -1.30 15.98
C ASP A 105 12.95 -1.12 14.50
N VAL A 106 13.08 -2.21 13.77
CA VAL A 106 13.26 -2.21 12.33
C VAL A 106 11.87 -2.02 11.70
N LEU A 107 11.75 -1.00 10.84
CA LEU A 107 10.50 -0.65 10.16
C LEU A 107 10.51 -1.22 8.74
N VAL A 108 9.44 -1.88 8.36
CA VAL A 108 9.27 -2.50 7.03
C VAL A 108 7.87 -2.21 6.51
N LEU A 109 7.79 -1.74 5.28
CA LEU A 109 6.56 -1.71 4.51
C LEU A 109 6.43 -3.02 3.73
N CYS A 110 5.26 -3.67 3.76
CA CYS A 110 5.00 -4.91 3.02
C CYS A 110 3.64 -4.80 2.33
N THR A 111 3.65 -4.39 1.05
CA THR A 111 2.45 -3.96 0.33
C THR A 111 2.38 -4.53 -1.08
N ALA A 112 1.16 -4.70 -1.60
CA ALA A 112 0.92 -5.03 -3.01
C ALA A 112 1.16 -3.82 -3.94
N THR A 113 1.15 -2.60 -3.41
CA THR A 113 1.49 -1.39 -4.19
C THR A 113 2.93 -1.44 -4.66
N TYR A 114 3.15 -1.25 -5.98
CA TYR A 114 4.49 -1.35 -6.55
C TYR A 114 5.45 -0.27 -6.03
N SER A 115 6.73 -0.64 -5.90
CA SER A 115 7.78 0.12 -5.19
C SER A 115 7.98 1.54 -5.72
N TYR A 116 7.72 1.78 -7.00
CA TYR A 116 7.81 3.11 -7.60
C TYR A 116 6.91 4.13 -6.88
N VAL A 117 5.73 3.70 -6.43
CA VAL A 117 4.79 4.55 -5.66
C VAL A 117 4.96 4.34 -4.16
N SER A 118 5.02 3.10 -3.69
CA SER A 118 5.03 2.82 -2.25
C SER A 118 6.32 3.28 -1.55
N SER A 119 7.47 3.30 -2.23
CA SER A 119 8.71 3.75 -1.58
C SER A 119 8.70 5.24 -1.19
N PRO A 120 8.35 6.19 -2.07
CA PRO A 120 8.27 7.58 -1.66
C PRO A 120 7.14 7.86 -0.67
N VAL A 121 6.04 7.10 -0.69
CA VAL A 121 4.99 7.19 0.34
C VAL A 121 5.48 6.63 1.67
N GLY A 122 6.16 5.49 1.69
CA GLY A 122 6.81 4.94 2.89
C GLY A 122 7.82 5.89 3.51
N ALA A 123 8.56 6.65 2.67
CA ALA A 123 9.50 7.66 3.12
C ALA A 123 8.84 8.81 3.90
N LEU A 124 7.57 9.13 3.66
CA LEU A 124 6.82 10.10 4.47
C LEU A 124 6.66 9.65 5.93
N PHE A 125 6.60 8.34 6.15
CA PHE A 125 6.64 7.72 7.48
C PHE A 125 8.07 7.47 7.97
N GLY A 126 9.09 7.67 7.09
CA GLY A 126 10.48 7.33 7.33
C GLY A 126 10.74 5.82 7.36
N ILE A 127 9.97 5.05 6.60
CA ILE A 127 10.17 3.62 6.40
C ILE A 127 10.98 3.46 5.11
N GLU A 128 12.19 2.87 5.22
CA GLU A 128 13.11 2.69 4.09
C GLU A 128 13.04 1.27 3.51
N ASN A 129 12.76 0.27 4.35
CA ASN A 129 12.63 -1.11 3.88
C ASN A 129 11.23 -1.31 3.26
N ASN A 130 11.18 -1.67 1.99
CA ASN A 130 9.92 -1.82 1.26
C ASN A 130 9.87 -3.17 0.52
N LEU A 131 9.00 -4.06 0.99
CA LEU A 131 8.71 -5.37 0.39
C LEU A 131 7.48 -5.23 -0.52
N ALA A 132 7.70 -4.70 -1.69
CA ALA A 132 6.66 -4.34 -2.66
C ALA A 132 6.85 -5.07 -3.99
N CYS A 133 5.85 -5.00 -4.85
CA CYS A 133 6.02 -5.37 -6.26
C CYS A 133 7.05 -4.46 -6.93
N VAL A 134 7.93 -5.00 -7.78
CA VAL A 134 8.94 -4.22 -8.50
C VAL A 134 8.56 -4.15 -9.97
N ALA A 135 8.28 -2.94 -10.45
CA ALA A 135 8.00 -2.70 -11.85
C ALA A 135 9.28 -2.83 -12.68
N GLU A 136 9.22 -3.62 -13.78
CA GLU A 136 10.34 -3.80 -14.70
C GLU A 136 10.58 -2.53 -15.50
N THR A 137 11.86 -2.21 -15.72
CA THR A 137 12.29 -1.13 -16.61
C THR A 137 13.22 -1.66 -17.70
N ASP A 138 13.21 -1.02 -18.86
CA ASP A 138 14.17 -1.25 -19.93
C ASP A 138 15.53 -0.60 -19.63
N ALA A 139 16.46 -0.72 -20.59
CA ALA A 139 17.81 -0.18 -20.47
C ALA A 139 17.85 1.36 -20.35
N ASP A 140 16.83 2.05 -20.84
CA ASP A 140 16.67 3.50 -20.77
C ASP A 140 15.92 3.94 -19.50
N GLY A 141 15.52 3.00 -18.64
CA GLY A 141 14.79 3.22 -17.38
C GLY A 141 13.30 3.45 -17.55
N HIS A 142 12.71 3.19 -18.72
CA HIS A 142 11.28 3.25 -18.95
C HIS A 142 10.57 1.98 -18.48
N PHE A 143 9.36 2.11 -17.95
CA PHE A 143 8.57 0.96 -17.54
C PHE A 143 8.14 0.13 -18.76
N THR A 144 8.27 -1.20 -18.62
CA THR A 144 7.91 -2.15 -19.69
C THR A 144 6.46 -2.63 -19.61
N GLY A 145 5.75 -2.32 -18.53
CA GLY A 145 4.41 -2.84 -18.26
C GLY A 145 4.40 -4.18 -17.52
N ARG A 146 5.54 -4.67 -17.07
CA ARG A 146 5.68 -5.96 -16.37
C ARG A 146 6.26 -5.80 -14.97
N LEU A 147 6.15 -6.85 -14.15
CA LEU A 147 6.86 -7.01 -12.88
C LEU A 147 8.18 -7.78 -13.09
N VAL A 148 9.16 -7.49 -12.22
CA VAL A 148 10.45 -8.22 -12.22
C VAL A 148 10.30 -9.62 -11.64
N ASP A 149 9.63 -9.74 -10.46
CA ASP A 149 9.66 -10.93 -9.61
C ASP A 149 8.27 -11.29 -9.00
N GLY A 150 7.22 -11.00 -9.77
CA GLY A 150 5.86 -11.29 -9.33
C GLY A 150 5.29 -10.28 -8.32
N THR A 151 4.14 -10.61 -7.76
CA THR A 151 3.39 -9.72 -6.88
C THR A 151 3.83 -9.82 -5.42
N SER A 152 3.43 -8.82 -4.61
CA SER A 152 3.52 -8.83 -3.14
C SER A 152 2.09 -8.83 -2.56
N TYR A 153 1.29 -9.85 -2.94
CA TYR A 153 -0.12 -9.97 -2.61
C TYR A 153 -0.41 -11.30 -1.92
N GLY A 154 -1.21 -11.28 -0.86
CA GLY A 154 -1.60 -12.47 -0.13
C GLY A 154 -0.40 -13.32 0.34
N PRO A 155 -0.31 -14.62 -0.05
CA PRO A 155 0.78 -15.51 0.38
C PRO A 155 2.18 -15.02 -0.03
N ALA A 156 2.31 -14.27 -1.12
CA ALA A 156 3.61 -13.78 -1.58
C ALA A 156 4.26 -12.80 -0.60
N LYS A 157 3.48 -12.08 0.22
CA LYS A 157 4.00 -11.23 1.31
C LYS A 157 4.83 -12.06 2.30
N VAL A 158 4.43 -13.29 2.59
CA VAL A 158 5.16 -14.20 3.51
C VAL A 158 6.55 -14.54 2.96
N GLU A 159 6.62 -14.86 1.67
CA GLU A 159 7.90 -15.21 1.04
C GLU A 159 8.85 -14.00 0.97
N ARG A 160 8.32 -12.81 0.69
CA ARG A 160 9.10 -11.56 0.74
C ARG A 160 9.61 -11.26 2.16
N LEU A 161 8.78 -11.47 3.19
CA LEU A 161 9.23 -11.30 4.58
C LEU A 161 10.32 -12.31 4.95
N LYS A 162 10.18 -13.59 4.58
CA LYS A 162 11.22 -14.61 4.80
C LYS A 162 12.53 -14.23 4.12
N ALA A 163 12.48 -13.77 2.87
CA ALA A 163 13.65 -13.30 2.16
C ALA A 163 14.30 -12.09 2.86
N PHE A 164 13.51 -11.13 3.33
CA PHE A 164 14.01 -9.97 4.07
C PHE A 164 14.69 -10.38 5.39
N LEU A 165 14.10 -11.30 6.13
CA LEU A 165 14.66 -11.81 7.41
C LEU A 165 16.05 -12.43 7.23
N ALA A 166 16.39 -12.92 6.04
CA ALA A 166 17.71 -13.46 5.71
C ALA A 166 18.75 -12.36 5.37
N THR A 167 18.35 -11.10 5.30
CA THR A 167 19.24 -9.99 4.95
C THR A 167 19.84 -9.31 6.18
N PRO A 168 20.98 -8.61 6.05
CA PRO A 168 21.54 -7.79 7.13
C PRO A 168 20.60 -6.67 7.60
N ALA A 169 19.69 -6.21 6.76
CA ALA A 169 18.72 -5.17 7.08
C ALA A 169 17.76 -5.61 8.20
N ALA A 170 17.49 -6.90 8.34
CA ALA A 170 16.71 -7.46 9.45
C ALA A 170 17.44 -7.46 10.79
N ARG A 171 18.73 -7.11 10.84
CA ARG A 171 19.55 -7.00 12.06
C ARG A 171 19.53 -8.25 12.95
N GLY A 172 19.42 -9.43 12.35
CA GLY A 172 19.34 -10.71 13.05
C GLY A 172 17.99 -10.99 13.72
N LEU A 173 16.98 -10.17 13.49
CA LEU A 173 15.60 -10.45 13.93
C LEU A 173 15.05 -11.66 13.17
N THR A 174 14.12 -12.35 13.80
CA THR A 174 13.49 -13.56 13.29
C THR A 174 11.97 -13.38 13.22
N ALA A 175 11.27 -14.34 12.68
CA ALA A 175 9.81 -14.25 12.55
C ALA A 175 9.06 -14.08 13.88
N LYS A 176 9.64 -14.56 15.01
CA LYS A 176 9.07 -14.34 16.38
C LYS A 176 9.13 -12.88 16.85
N ASP A 177 9.98 -12.08 16.22
CA ASP A 177 10.16 -10.66 16.56
C ASP A 177 9.23 -9.75 15.75
N VAL A 178 8.47 -10.33 14.80
CA VAL A 178 7.56 -9.61 13.91
C VAL A 178 6.35 -9.08 14.69
N VAL A 179 6.00 -7.83 14.41
CA VAL A 179 4.68 -7.25 14.70
C VAL A 179 4.09 -6.85 13.35
N PHE A 180 3.04 -7.54 12.92
CA PHE A 180 2.42 -7.34 11.60
C PHE A 180 1.11 -6.57 11.72
N TYR A 181 0.96 -5.55 10.88
CA TYR A 181 -0.17 -4.64 10.82
C TYR A 181 -0.82 -4.70 9.44
N SER A 182 -2.14 -4.98 9.35
CA SER A 182 -2.91 -4.93 8.11
C SER A 182 -4.41 -4.76 8.40
N ASP A 183 -5.15 -4.26 7.41
CA ASP A 183 -6.61 -4.08 7.41
C ASP A 183 -7.36 -5.23 6.72
N SER A 184 -6.68 -6.03 5.87
CA SER A 184 -7.30 -6.91 4.88
C SER A 184 -7.24 -8.39 5.23
N ALA A 185 -8.34 -9.10 4.98
CA ALA A 185 -8.40 -10.56 5.03
C ALA A 185 -7.52 -11.24 3.95
N VAL A 186 -7.13 -10.53 2.90
CA VAL A 186 -6.15 -11.01 1.91
C VAL A 186 -4.81 -11.33 2.57
N ASP A 187 -4.47 -10.65 3.67
CA ASP A 187 -3.23 -10.85 4.41
C ASP A 187 -3.32 -11.93 5.51
N LEU A 188 -4.40 -12.69 5.58
CA LEU A 188 -4.51 -13.82 6.52
C LEU A 188 -3.33 -14.80 6.45
N PRO A 189 -2.73 -15.12 5.28
CA PRO A 189 -1.52 -15.94 5.25
C PRO A 189 -0.37 -15.35 6.07
N MET A 190 -0.19 -14.01 6.03
CA MET A 190 0.85 -13.32 6.79
C MET A 190 0.53 -13.26 8.29
N PHE A 191 -0.74 -13.02 8.66
CA PHE A 191 -1.20 -13.11 10.05
C PHE A 191 -0.92 -14.49 10.64
N ARG A 192 -1.34 -15.55 9.94
CA ARG A 192 -1.13 -16.94 10.40
C ARG A 192 0.34 -17.32 10.48
N PHE A 193 1.15 -16.89 9.52
CA PHE A 193 2.59 -17.10 9.58
C PHE A 193 3.20 -16.40 10.81
N THR A 194 2.86 -15.13 11.04
CA THR A 194 3.35 -14.35 12.17
C THR A 194 2.96 -14.99 13.50
N GLU A 195 1.71 -15.35 13.67
CA GLU A 195 1.19 -16.01 14.87
C GLU A 195 1.89 -17.36 15.13
N ALA A 196 1.98 -18.21 14.11
CA ALA A 196 2.63 -19.53 14.21
C ALA A 196 4.11 -19.45 14.61
N GLN A 197 4.77 -18.33 14.34
CA GLN A 197 6.16 -18.08 14.75
C GLN A 197 6.27 -17.36 16.12
N GLY A 198 5.15 -17.08 16.79
CA GLY A 198 5.11 -16.38 18.07
C GLY A 198 5.27 -14.86 17.96
N GLY A 199 5.09 -14.29 16.77
CA GLY A 199 5.01 -12.85 16.53
C GLY A 199 3.68 -12.26 17.00
N THR A 200 3.49 -10.96 16.79
CA THR A 200 2.29 -10.21 17.18
C THR A 200 1.48 -9.82 15.95
N CYS A 201 0.19 -10.09 15.97
CA CYS A 201 -0.76 -9.74 14.92
C CYS A 201 -1.63 -8.56 15.36
N VAL A 202 -1.75 -7.54 14.52
CA VAL A 202 -2.53 -6.33 14.79
C VAL A 202 -3.42 -6.02 13.57
N ALA A 203 -4.71 -6.20 13.73
CA ALA A 203 -5.71 -5.82 12.74
C ALA A 203 -5.98 -4.31 12.84
N VAL A 204 -5.86 -3.60 11.73
CA VAL A 204 -5.94 -2.12 11.67
C VAL A 204 -7.12 -1.73 10.82
N ASN A 205 -8.09 -0.96 11.33
CA ASN A 205 -9.29 -0.57 10.57
C ASN A 205 -9.90 -1.76 9.81
N ALA A 206 -9.89 -2.94 10.45
CA ALA A 206 -10.07 -4.24 9.83
C ALA A 206 -11.35 -4.36 9.00
N SER A 207 -11.21 -4.94 7.81
CA SER A 207 -12.35 -5.40 7.01
C SER A 207 -13.22 -6.38 7.82
N PRO A 208 -14.52 -6.51 7.52
CA PRO A 208 -15.42 -7.37 8.31
C PRO A 208 -14.92 -8.82 8.46
N ASP A 209 -14.27 -9.35 7.43
CA ASP A 209 -13.75 -10.71 7.43
C ASP A 209 -12.50 -10.83 8.31
N LEU A 210 -11.58 -9.86 8.23
CA LEU A 210 -10.43 -9.83 9.12
C LEU A 210 -10.83 -9.60 10.57
N ALA A 211 -11.79 -8.69 10.85
CA ALA A 211 -12.27 -8.44 12.20
C ALA A 211 -12.86 -9.69 12.84
N ARG A 212 -13.63 -10.50 12.07
CA ARG A 212 -14.15 -11.79 12.57
C ARG A 212 -13.02 -12.76 12.92
N GLU A 213 -12.00 -12.87 12.06
CA GLU A 213 -10.87 -13.76 12.32
C GLU A 213 -10.00 -13.23 13.47
N ALA A 214 -9.74 -11.94 13.55
CA ALA A 214 -8.99 -11.31 14.64
C ALA A 214 -9.62 -11.60 16.00
N LYS A 215 -10.94 -11.42 16.10
CA LYS A 215 -11.70 -11.75 17.32
C LYS A 215 -11.61 -13.22 17.69
N LYS A 216 -11.68 -14.13 16.70
CA LYS A 216 -11.60 -15.59 16.92
C LYS A 216 -10.21 -16.00 17.43
N GLN A 217 -9.16 -15.40 16.91
CA GLN A 217 -7.77 -15.71 17.26
C GLN A 217 -7.26 -14.90 18.46
N GLY A 218 -7.97 -13.86 18.90
CA GLY A 218 -7.53 -12.96 19.97
C GLY A 218 -6.42 -12.01 19.53
N TRP A 219 -6.34 -11.68 18.25
CA TRP A 219 -5.39 -10.68 17.74
C TRP A 219 -5.76 -9.28 18.22
N LEU A 220 -4.76 -8.40 18.27
CA LEU A 220 -4.99 -7.00 18.62
C LEU A 220 -5.75 -6.29 17.50
N GLU A 221 -6.65 -5.39 17.90
CA GLU A 221 -7.38 -4.54 16.96
C GLU A 221 -7.14 -3.06 17.30
N ILE A 222 -6.81 -2.25 16.30
CA ILE A 222 -6.62 -0.80 16.45
C ILE A 222 -7.30 -0.03 15.32
N THR A 223 -7.53 1.26 15.57
CA THR A 223 -8.05 2.20 14.58
C THR A 223 -7.02 3.30 14.35
N ASN A 224 -6.48 3.39 13.14
CA ASN A 224 -5.46 4.38 12.77
C ASN A 224 -6.06 5.66 12.18
N TYR A 225 -7.25 5.60 11.61
CA TYR A 225 -7.97 6.75 11.06
C TYR A 225 -9.48 6.58 11.23
N ASP A 226 -10.20 7.69 11.22
CA ASP A 226 -11.65 7.71 11.24
C ASP A 226 -12.24 8.03 9.85
N LYS A 227 -13.58 8.01 9.77
CA LYS A 227 -14.29 8.30 8.51
C LYS A 227 -14.05 9.72 7.98
N ALA A 228 -13.70 10.68 8.83
CA ALA A 228 -13.40 12.04 8.38
C ALA A 228 -12.01 12.10 7.72
N GLU A 229 -11.03 11.41 8.31
CA GLU A 229 -9.69 11.26 7.73
C GLU A 229 -9.73 10.45 6.43
N GLU A 230 -10.54 9.38 6.36
CA GLU A 230 -10.78 8.61 5.15
C GLU A 230 -11.37 9.49 4.04
N ARG A 231 -12.42 10.25 4.35
CA ARG A 231 -13.02 11.19 3.38
C ARG A 231 -12.01 12.24 2.91
N LYS A 232 -11.21 12.80 3.81
CA LYS A 232 -10.14 13.75 3.46
C LYS A 232 -9.10 13.13 2.55
N ALA A 233 -8.76 11.87 2.78
CA ALA A 233 -7.79 11.14 1.99
C ALA A 233 -8.30 10.87 0.55
N LEU A 234 -9.57 10.49 0.43
CA LEU A 234 -10.20 10.26 -0.88
C LEU A 234 -10.44 11.55 -1.67
N PHE A 235 -10.63 12.68 -0.96
CA PHE A 235 -11.02 13.96 -1.54
C PHE A 235 -10.14 15.11 -1.00
N PRO A 236 -8.81 15.11 -1.24
CA PRO A 236 -7.98 16.23 -0.84
C PRO A 236 -8.41 17.49 -1.59
N GLU A 237 -8.25 18.66 -0.98
CA GLU A 237 -8.61 19.95 -1.60
C GLU A 237 -7.96 20.13 -3.00
N ALA A 238 -6.74 19.61 -3.17
CA ALA A 238 -6.05 19.56 -4.46
C ALA A 238 -6.80 18.66 -5.46
N GLY A 239 -7.33 17.52 -5.01
CA GLY A 239 -8.11 16.58 -5.84
C GLY A 239 -9.48 17.13 -6.24
N LEU A 240 -10.17 17.85 -5.35
CA LEU A 240 -11.45 18.51 -5.64
C LEU A 240 -11.35 19.51 -6.81
N LYS A 241 -10.19 20.18 -6.94
CA LYS A 241 -9.93 21.10 -8.07
C LYS A 241 -9.67 20.37 -9.38
N LEU A 242 -9.23 19.11 -9.31
CA LEU A 242 -8.86 18.31 -10.49
C LEU A 242 -10.06 17.51 -11.06
N PHE A 243 -11.06 17.21 -10.23
CA PHE A 243 -12.20 16.37 -10.63
C PHE A 243 -13.55 16.92 -10.11
N PRO A 244 -13.96 18.13 -10.44
CA PRO A 244 -15.21 18.69 -9.91
C PRO A 244 -16.44 17.86 -10.33
N GLU A 245 -16.39 17.11 -11.42
CA GLU A 245 -17.52 16.38 -11.99
C GLU A 245 -17.76 15.01 -11.35
N ILE A 246 -16.76 14.41 -10.69
CA ILE A 246 -16.89 13.09 -10.03
C ILE A 246 -17.61 13.20 -8.68
N PHE A 247 -17.62 14.39 -8.07
CA PHE A 247 -18.11 14.62 -6.72
C PHE A 247 -19.60 14.98 -6.61
N HIS A 248 -20.32 15.09 -7.72
CA HIS A 248 -21.75 15.36 -7.71
C HIS A 248 -22.64 14.13 -7.53
N HIS A 249 -22.08 12.93 -7.41
CA HIS A 249 -22.82 11.66 -7.32
C HIS A 249 -22.48 10.80 -6.08
N VAL A 250 -21.85 11.38 -5.04
CA VAL A 250 -21.57 10.69 -3.77
C VAL A 250 -22.27 11.37 -2.62
#